data_cb2a730bd40242f810ff281d8c604b37
#
_entry.id   cb2a730bd40242f810ff281d8c604b37
#
_cell.length_a   1.000
_cell.length_b   1.000
_cell.length_c   1.000
_cell.angle_alpha   90.00
_cell.angle_beta   90.00
_cell.angle_gamma   90.00
#
_symmetry.space_group_name_H-M   'P 1'
#
loop_
_entity.id
_entity.type
_entity.pdbx_description
1 polymer ?
#
loop_
_entity_poly.entity_id
_entity_poly.type
_entity_poly.pdbx_seq_one_letter_code
_entity_poly.pdbx_strand_id
1 'polypeptide(L)' 'MDTIYYIVESIDGDYAYLKRTDADTDEFKLVARALLPDGIDAGTKLKYEAFEYEVI' A
#
# COMPACT_ATOMS: atom_id res chain seq x y z
N MET A 1 5.53 -17.15 -6.16
CA MET A 1 5.23 -16.19 -5.10
C MET A 1 4.34 -15.10 -5.66
N ASP A 2 3.25 -14.76 -4.98
CA ASP A 2 2.27 -13.83 -5.52
C ASP A 2 2.66 -12.39 -5.22
N THR A 3 2.59 -11.57 -6.25
CA THR A 3 2.82 -10.14 -6.11
C THR A 3 1.46 -9.44 -6.04
N ILE A 4 1.31 -8.54 -5.10
CA ILE A 4 0.07 -7.77 -4.92
C ILE A 4 0.39 -6.30 -5.13
N TYR A 5 -0.48 -5.62 -5.87
CA TYR A 5 -0.32 -4.20 -6.18
C TYR A 5 -1.34 -3.38 -5.43
N TYR A 6 -0.86 -2.26 -4.87
CA TYR A 6 -1.68 -1.35 -4.09
C TYR A 6 -1.47 0.09 -4.54
N ILE A 7 -2.43 0.92 -4.19
CA ILE A 7 -2.27 2.37 -4.24
C ILE A 7 -2.56 2.90 -2.83
N VAL A 8 -1.81 3.90 -2.40
CA VAL A 8 -2.08 4.58 -1.14
C VAL A 8 -3.28 5.48 -1.36
N GLU A 9 -4.39 5.15 -0.74
CA GLU A 9 -5.62 5.94 -0.87
C GLU A 9 -5.58 7.18 0.01
N SER A 10 -5.13 7.01 1.25
CA SER A 10 -4.99 8.10 2.19
C SER A 10 -4.02 7.73 3.30
N ILE A 11 -3.58 8.72 4.04
CA ILE A 11 -2.70 8.55 5.21
C ILE A 11 -3.36 9.23 6.38
N ASP A 12 -3.43 8.53 7.51
CA ASP A 12 -4.01 9.04 8.73
C ASP A 12 -3.06 8.76 9.89
N GLY A 13 -2.28 9.79 10.28
CA GLY A 13 -1.30 9.65 11.35
C GLY A 13 -0.25 8.60 11.03
N ASP A 14 -0.19 7.57 11.84
CA ASP A 14 0.81 6.50 11.71
C ASP A 14 0.37 5.37 10.77
N TYR A 15 -0.78 5.51 10.14
CA TYR A 15 -1.35 4.46 9.30
C TYR A 15 -1.65 4.96 7.90
N ALA A 16 -1.53 4.05 6.94
CA ALA A 16 -1.93 4.30 5.55
C ALA A 16 -3.05 3.34 5.18
N TYR A 17 -4.00 3.83 4.41
CA TYR A 17 -5.06 3.02 3.83
C TYR A 17 -4.67 2.64 2.41
N LEU A 18 -4.48 1.34 2.17
CA LEU A 18 -4.08 0.83 0.87
C LEU A 18 -5.27 0.17 0.19
N LYS A 19 -5.38 0.40 -1.10
CA LYS A 19 -6.39 -0.25 -1.93
C LYS A 19 -5.69 -1.07 -3.01
N ARG A 20 -6.14 -2.31 -3.22
CA ARG A 20 -5.58 -3.14 -4.30
C ARG A 20 -5.94 -2.56 -5.65
N THR A 21 -4.97 -2.55 -6.55
CA THR A 21 -5.19 -2.11 -7.92
C THR A 21 -5.25 -3.29 -8.89
N ASP A 22 -4.88 -4.48 -8.42
CA ASP A 22 -4.86 -5.70 -9.23
C ASP A 22 -6.10 -6.57 -9.03
N ALA A 23 -7.08 -6.07 -8.29
CA ALA A 23 -8.33 -6.77 -8.04
C ALA A 23 -9.48 -5.76 -7.91
N ASP A 24 -10.67 -6.21 -8.27
CA ASP A 24 -11.87 -5.38 -8.16
C ASP A 24 -12.45 -5.54 -6.76
N THR A 25 -11.99 -4.71 -5.84
CA THR A 25 -12.44 -4.73 -4.46
C THR A 25 -12.52 -3.31 -3.91
N ASP A 26 -13.48 -3.06 -3.03
CA ASP A 26 -13.63 -1.79 -2.33
C ASP A 26 -13.02 -1.83 -0.94
N GLU A 27 -12.40 -2.94 -0.57
CA GLU A 27 -11.81 -3.08 0.74
C GLU A 27 -10.48 -2.33 0.84
N PHE A 28 -10.23 -1.76 2.02
CA PHE A 28 -8.96 -1.11 2.33
C PHE A 28 -8.16 -1.97 3.28
N LYS A 29 -6.84 -1.94 3.09
CA LYS A 29 -5.91 -2.57 4.03
C LYS A 29 -5.25 -1.47 4.83
N LEU A 30 -5.37 -1.53 6.15
CA LEU A 30 -4.74 -0.57 7.04
C LEU A 30 -3.34 -1.08 7.40
N VAL A 31 -2.32 -0.30 7.06
CA VAL A 31 -0.93 -0.68 7.26
C VAL A 31 -0.19 0.44 7.97
N ALA A 32 0.59 0.07 8.98
CA ALA A 32 1.41 1.04 9.69
C ALA A 32 2.47 1.64 8.75
N ARG A 33 2.64 2.95 8.79
CA ARG A 33 3.61 3.64 7.93
C ARG A 33 5.03 3.14 8.16
N ALA A 34 5.34 2.68 9.36
CA ALA A 34 6.65 2.13 9.67
C ALA A 34 7.00 0.89 8.83
N LEU A 35 6.01 0.20 8.28
CA LEU A 35 6.19 -0.97 7.43
C LEU A 35 6.28 -0.60 5.95
N LEU A 36 6.11 0.66 5.61
CA LEU A 36 6.06 1.14 4.23
C LEU A 36 7.33 1.94 3.90
N PRO A 37 7.68 2.06 2.61
CA PRO A 37 8.81 2.89 2.21
C PRO A 37 8.64 4.34 2.68
N ASP A 38 9.76 5.01 2.92
CA ASP A 38 9.75 6.42 3.28
C ASP A 38 9.26 7.28 2.11
N GLY A 39 8.63 8.40 2.45
CA GLY A 39 8.22 9.37 1.44
C GLY A 39 6.96 9.01 0.68
N ILE A 40 6.20 8.01 1.15
CA ILE A 40 4.92 7.70 0.52
C ILE A 40 3.90 8.81 0.80
N ASP A 41 2.95 8.93 -0.12
CA ASP A 41 1.88 9.93 -0.02
C ASP A 41 0.63 9.36 -0.68
N ALA A 42 -0.49 10.04 -0.54
CA ALA A 42 -1.71 9.64 -1.24
C ALA A 42 -1.43 9.58 -2.74
N GLY A 43 -1.86 8.51 -3.38
CA GLY A 43 -1.61 8.28 -4.79
C GLY A 43 -0.35 7.49 -5.11
N THR A 44 0.51 7.24 -4.13
CA THR A 44 1.71 6.43 -4.35
C THR A 44 1.30 4.98 -4.66
N LYS A 45 1.91 4.41 -5.69
CA LYS A 45 1.67 3.03 -6.06
C LYS A 45 2.73 2.14 -5.44
N LEU A 46 2.29 1.00 -4.93
CA LEU A 46 3.14 0.06 -4.21
C LEU A 46 2.99 -1.34 -4.77
N LYS A 47 4.06 -2.08 -4.65
CA LYS A 47 4.10 -3.51 -4.92
C LYS A 47 4.42 -4.23 -3.61
N TYR A 48 3.67 -5.27 -3.28
CA TYR A 48 3.93 -6.12 -2.13
C TYR A 48 4.39 -7.48 -2.62
N GLU A 49 5.62 -7.85 -2.28
CA GLU A 49 6.23 -9.10 -2.71
C GLU A 49 7.29 -9.48 -1.69
N ALA A 50 7.42 -10.77 -1.40
CA ALA A 50 8.40 -11.28 -0.45
C ALA A 50 8.33 -10.59 0.91
N PHE A 51 7.11 -10.31 1.39
CA PHE A 51 6.84 -9.64 2.66
C PHE A 51 7.34 -8.20 2.75
N GLU A 52 7.60 -7.57 1.61
CA GLU A 52 8.07 -6.19 1.54
C GLU A 52 7.22 -5.35 0.61
N TYR A 53 7.05 -4.06 0.98
CA TYR A 53 6.39 -3.08 0.14
C TYR A 53 7.45 -2.25 -0.58
N GLU A 54 7.25 -2.04 -1.88
CA GLU A 54 8.14 -1.22 -2.70
C GLU A 54 7.32 -0.20 -3.51
N VAL A 55 7.86 1.01 -3.64
CA VAL A 55 7.28 2.02 -4.52
C VAL A 55 7.60 1.66 -5.96
N ILE A 56 6.59 1.72 -6.81
CA ILE A 56 6.75 1.42 -8.24
C ILE A 56 6.40 2.63 -9.11
#